data_bf4bff1223601a0d7f5f38f77e9d642b
#
_entry.id   bf4bff1223601a0d7f5f38f77e9d642b
#
_cell.length_a   1.000
_cell.length_b   1.000
_cell.length_c   1.000
_cell.angle_alpha   90.00
_cell.angle_beta   90.00
_cell.angle_gamma   90.00
#
_symmetry.space_group_name_H-M   'P 1'
#
loop_
_entity.id
_entity.type
_entity.pdbx_description
1 polymer ?
#
loop_
_entity_poly.entity_id
_entity_poly.type
_entity_poly.pdbx_seq_one_letter_code
_entity_poly.pdbx_strand_id
1 'polypeptide(L)'
;MKLFIAIPMVCLALTSCKTTQNIKPHSETQPAPNASKKPDTPRVPIHQAAYKGDVEIIQQHLKSGTPVNITNQYGATPLHYAARAGKAKVAGLLIEYKANVNLKDSKEITPLHSAAAGGHANVVSVLLENGADWKITCGERKEPALFAAVNKNRANVVKMLISNGADVNAKDAFAETPLDSAVSKGLPEMVALLASKGASVNGNGGTSPLHKAASTGKKEIVEILLANNANINISIAFGDTPLDWAIRNNHEDIIKILKQNGGKTGEELDKSN
;
A
#
# COMPACT_ATOMS: atom_id res chain seq x y z
N MET A 1 -22.95 -4.90 26.53
CA MET A 1 -23.12 -6.35 26.60
C MET A 1 -21.92 -6.96 25.91
N LYS A 2 -20.94 -7.46 26.69
CA LYS A 2 -19.65 -8.01 26.17
C LYS A 2 -19.87 -9.50 25.90
N LEU A 3 -19.62 -9.94 24.68
CA LEU A 3 -19.64 -11.35 24.32
C LEU A 3 -18.19 -11.85 24.19
N PHE A 4 -17.73 -12.60 25.19
CA PHE A 4 -16.52 -13.39 25.17
C PHE A 4 -16.82 -14.72 24.48
N ILE A 5 -16.11 -15.06 23.42
CA ILE A 5 -16.14 -16.42 22.85
C ILE A 5 -14.83 -17.11 23.25
N ALA A 6 -14.98 -18.12 24.10
CA ALA A 6 -13.92 -18.99 24.56
C ALA A 6 -13.58 -20.06 23.53
N ILE A 7 -12.28 -20.34 23.37
CA ILE A 7 -11.73 -21.43 22.55
C ILE A 7 -11.63 -22.68 23.42
N PRO A 8 -12.12 -23.86 23.01
CA PRO A 8 -11.93 -25.08 23.77
C PRO A 8 -10.56 -25.69 23.55
N MET A 9 -9.89 -25.96 24.66
CA MET A 9 -8.66 -26.69 24.80
C MET A 9 -8.98 -28.21 24.73
N VAL A 10 -8.52 -28.90 23.72
CA VAL A 10 -8.63 -30.36 23.65
C VAL A 10 -7.43 -31.00 24.32
N CYS A 11 -7.71 -31.64 25.45
CA CYS A 11 -6.77 -32.47 26.22
C CYS A 11 -6.81 -33.89 25.63
N LEU A 12 -5.68 -34.41 25.15
CA LEU A 12 -5.55 -35.82 24.77
C LEU A 12 -4.76 -36.59 25.85
N ALA A 13 -5.43 -37.55 26.41
CA ALA A 13 -4.93 -38.46 27.42
C ALA A 13 -3.92 -39.48 26.84
N LEU A 14 -2.88 -39.73 27.62
CA LEU A 14 -1.89 -40.77 27.41
C LEU A 14 -2.43 -42.12 27.90
N THR A 15 -2.40 -43.13 27.05
CA THR A 15 -2.47 -44.52 27.50
C THR A 15 -1.14 -45.22 27.18
N SER A 16 -0.52 -45.67 28.25
CA SER A 16 0.69 -46.48 28.29
C SER A 16 0.38 -47.92 27.88
N CYS A 17 1.20 -48.52 27.01
CA CYS A 17 1.29 -49.96 26.92
C CYS A 17 2.77 -50.38 26.86
N LYS A 18 3.21 -51.03 27.95
CA LYS A 18 4.51 -51.71 28.06
C LYS A 18 4.39 -53.08 27.40
N THR A 19 5.29 -53.38 26.48
CA THR A 19 5.61 -54.78 26.18
C THR A 19 7.13 -54.88 25.95
N THR A 20 7.77 -55.55 26.86
CA THR A 20 9.19 -55.97 26.81
C THR A 20 9.34 -57.17 25.88
N GLN A 21 10.19 -57.06 24.86
CA GLN A 21 10.81 -58.26 24.26
C GLN A 21 12.29 -58.01 24.01
N ASN A 22 13.06 -58.92 24.57
CA ASN A 22 14.50 -59.09 24.56
C ASN A 22 14.93 -59.73 23.24
N ILE A 23 15.78 -59.06 22.41
CA ILE A 23 16.50 -59.72 21.29
C ILE A 23 17.95 -59.25 21.28
N LYS A 24 18.85 -60.20 21.19
CA LYS A 24 20.32 -60.12 21.22
C LYS A 24 20.94 -59.33 20.07
N PRO A 25 22.22 -58.93 20.19
CA PRO A 25 22.88 -58.03 19.25
C PRO A 25 23.40 -58.77 18.02
N HIS A 26 23.19 -58.23 16.84
CA HIS A 26 23.88 -58.63 15.61
C HIS A 26 24.56 -57.42 14.94
N SER A 27 25.86 -57.60 14.78
CA SER A 27 26.80 -57.06 13.79
C SER A 27 26.76 -55.58 13.45
N GLU A 28 27.85 -54.93 13.78
CA GLU A 28 28.34 -53.68 13.25
C GLU A 28 28.33 -53.71 11.71
N THR A 29 27.42 -52.93 11.11
CA THR A 29 27.58 -52.45 9.74
C THR A 29 28.05 -50.99 9.82
N GLN A 30 29.24 -50.75 9.26
CA GLN A 30 29.81 -49.42 9.12
C GLN A 30 28.79 -48.43 8.51
N PRO A 31 28.72 -47.20 9.00
CA PRO A 31 27.85 -46.19 8.38
C PRO A 31 28.41 -45.82 7.01
N ALA A 32 27.55 -45.86 6.00
CA ALA A 32 27.84 -45.40 4.66
C ALA A 32 28.29 -43.91 4.70
N PRO A 33 29.22 -43.50 3.80
CA PRO A 33 29.77 -42.14 3.85
C PRO A 33 28.72 -41.12 3.46
N ASN A 34 28.43 -40.25 4.40
CA ASN A 34 27.98 -38.85 4.25
C ASN A 34 26.99 -38.55 3.14
N ALA A 35 25.72 -38.95 3.33
CA ALA A 35 24.61 -38.18 2.75
C ALA A 35 24.67 -36.82 3.42
N SER A 36 24.99 -35.76 2.66
CA SER A 36 25.03 -34.38 3.12
C SER A 36 23.71 -34.03 3.84
N LYS A 37 23.79 -33.97 5.18
CA LYS A 37 22.64 -33.60 6.01
C LYS A 37 22.14 -32.24 5.50
N LYS A 38 20.95 -32.22 4.92
CA LYS A 38 20.27 -31.00 4.58
C LYS A 38 20.23 -30.17 5.87
N PRO A 39 20.70 -28.92 5.87
CA PRO A 39 20.74 -28.14 7.11
C PRO A 39 19.32 -28.03 7.67
N ASP A 40 19.17 -28.23 8.97
CA ASP A 40 17.89 -28.17 9.66
C ASP A 40 17.24 -26.81 9.38
N THR A 41 15.97 -26.83 8.96
CA THR A 41 15.23 -25.59 8.74
C THR A 41 15.10 -24.83 10.06
N PRO A 42 15.31 -23.49 10.07
CA PRO A 42 15.18 -22.69 11.29
C PRO A 42 13.79 -22.84 11.93
N ARG A 43 13.75 -22.82 13.26
CA ARG A 43 12.48 -22.89 14.01
C ARG A 43 11.60 -21.65 13.82
N VAL A 44 12.22 -20.50 13.55
CA VAL A 44 11.50 -19.24 13.28
C VAL A 44 11.00 -19.26 11.83
N PRO A 45 9.70 -19.11 11.58
CA PRO A 45 9.17 -19.08 10.20
C PRO A 45 9.81 -17.98 9.36
N ILE A 46 10.08 -18.27 8.09
CA ILE A 46 10.74 -17.33 7.16
C ILE A 46 10.00 -15.98 7.03
N HIS A 47 8.67 -15.99 7.07
CA HIS A 47 7.86 -14.75 7.05
C HIS A 47 8.12 -13.88 8.29
N GLN A 48 8.23 -14.51 9.47
CA GLN A 48 8.52 -13.78 10.71
C GLN A 48 9.95 -13.24 10.72
N ALA A 49 10.92 -14.03 10.25
CA ALA A 49 12.30 -13.59 10.07
C ALA A 49 12.38 -12.39 9.11
N ALA A 50 11.64 -12.45 7.99
CA ALA A 50 11.57 -11.36 7.02
C ALA A 50 10.98 -10.08 7.63
N TYR A 51 9.93 -10.18 8.43
CA TYR A 51 9.33 -9.05 9.13
C TYR A 51 10.26 -8.42 10.16
N LYS A 52 10.99 -9.26 10.93
CA LYS A 52 11.98 -8.79 11.91
C LYS A 52 13.22 -8.19 11.26
N GLY A 53 13.59 -8.66 10.08
CA GLY A 53 14.82 -8.25 9.38
C GLY A 53 16.01 -9.14 9.71
N ASP A 54 15.78 -10.40 10.15
CA ASP A 54 16.79 -11.35 10.56
C ASP A 54 17.47 -11.99 9.34
N VAL A 55 18.51 -11.35 8.83
CA VAL A 55 19.23 -11.76 7.60
C VAL A 55 19.78 -13.17 7.72
N GLU A 56 20.37 -13.52 8.87
CA GLU A 56 20.97 -14.82 9.13
C GLU A 56 19.95 -15.95 9.06
N ILE A 57 18.77 -15.75 9.66
CA ILE A 57 17.69 -16.75 9.64
C ILE A 57 17.13 -16.89 8.21
N ILE A 58 16.98 -15.80 7.47
CA ILE A 58 16.58 -15.85 6.05
C ILE A 58 17.61 -16.67 5.24
N GLN A 59 18.90 -16.40 5.41
CA GLN A 59 19.95 -17.17 4.72
C GLN A 59 19.91 -18.65 5.05
N GLN A 60 19.70 -19.01 6.32
CA GLN A 60 19.57 -20.41 6.75
C GLN A 60 18.37 -21.08 6.07
N HIS A 61 17.20 -20.44 6.04
CA HIS A 61 16.03 -20.94 5.33
C HIS A 61 16.31 -21.20 3.85
N LEU A 62 16.90 -20.22 3.16
CA LEU A 62 17.17 -20.32 1.73
C LEU A 62 18.21 -21.40 1.42
N LYS A 63 19.27 -21.53 2.24
CA LYS A 63 20.28 -22.60 2.12
C LYS A 63 19.70 -23.98 2.44
N SER A 64 18.71 -24.09 3.33
CA SER A 64 18.03 -25.36 3.62
C SER A 64 17.01 -25.76 2.54
N GLY A 65 16.83 -24.93 1.50
CA GLY A 65 15.93 -25.18 0.38
C GLY A 65 14.49 -24.75 0.62
N THR A 66 14.23 -23.86 1.58
CA THR A 66 12.91 -23.24 1.73
C THR A 66 12.61 -22.41 0.47
N PRO A 67 11.47 -22.63 -0.21
CA PRO A 67 11.11 -21.85 -1.39
C PRO A 67 11.02 -20.36 -1.08
N VAL A 68 11.73 -19.50 -1.82
CA VAL A 68 11.80 -18.07 -1.59
C VAL A 68 10.44 -17.38 -1.73
N ASN A 69 9.55 -17.92 -2.61
CA ASN A 69 8.20 -17.44 -2.85
C ASN A 69 7.12 -18.21 -2.08
N ILE A 70 7.50 -18.91 -1.00
CA ILE A 70 6.53 -19.60 -0.16
C ILE A 70 5.48 -18.62 0.36
N THR A 71 4.22 -19.00 0.28
CA THR A 71 3.10 -18.16 0.74
C THR A 71 2.52 -18.67 2.05
N ASN A 72 2.03 -17.76 2.85
CA ASN A 72 1.21 -18.08 4.01
C ASN A 72 -0.29 -18.21 3.62
N GLN A 73 -1.16 -18.40 4.61
CA GLN A 73 -2.62 -18.51 4.42
C GLN A 73 -3.27 -17.30 3.75
N TYR A 74 -2.60 -16.14 3.71
CA TYR A 74 -3.05 -14.92 3.06
C TYR A 74 -2.40 -14.71 1.69
N GLY A 75 -1.70 -15.70 1.14
CA GLY A 75 -0.98 -15.57 -0.12
C GLY A 75 0.27 -14.69 -0.06
N ALA A 76 0.62 -14.15 1.11
CA ALA A 76 1.75 -13.25 1.26
C ALA A 76 3.07 -14.02 1.35
N THR A 77 4.11 -13.54 0.64
CA THR A 77 5.47 -14.11 0.64
C THR A 77 6.36 -13.44 1.69
N PRO A 78 7.55 -14.00 2.00
CA PRO A 78 8.53 -13.32 2.85
C PRO A 78 8.89 -11.90 2.36
N LEU A 79 8.91 -11.68 1.04
CA LEU A 79 9.17 -10.35 0.46
C LEU A 79 8.06 -9.35 0.79
N HIS A 80 6.79 -9.74 0.87
CA HIS A 80 5.70 -8.89 1.36
C HIS A 80 5.94 -8.43 2.81
N TYR A 81 6.40 -9.35 3.65
CA TYR A 81 6.69 -9.07 5.05
C TYR A 81 7.91 -8.15 5.23
N ALA A 82 9.00 -8.41 4.49
CA ALA A 82 10.15 -7.52 4.46
C ALA A 82 9.78 -6.10 3.96
N ALA A 83 8.96 -6.03 2.90
CA ALA A 83 8.49 -4.79 2.32
C ALA A 83 7.62 -3.99 3.29
N ARG A 84 6.66 -4.65 3.94
CA ARG A 84 5.78 -4.04 4.94
C ARG A 84 6.53 -3.51 6.16
N ALA A 85 7.62 -4.18 6.56
CA ALA A 85 8.42 -3.84 7.74
C ALA A 85 9.64 -2.94 7.42
N GLY A 86 9.83 -2.55 6.16
CA GLY A 86 10.94 -1.67 5.76
C GLY A 86 12.32 -2.32 5.80
N LYS A 87 12.40 -3.65 5.64
CA LYS A 87 13.65 -4.42 5.78
C LYS A 87 14.40 -4.54 4.45
N ALA A 88 15.02 -3.45 4.01
CA ALA A 88 15.66 -3.36 2.70
C ALA A 88 16.75 -4.42 2.48
N LYS A 89 17.57 -4.72 3.49
CA LYS A 89 18.60 -5.76 3.39
C LYS A 89 18.00 -7.16 3.14
N VAL A 90 16.91 -7.48 3.86
CA VAL A 90 16.20 -8.76 3.66
C VAL A 90 15.49 -8.79 2.31
N ALA A 91 14.88 -7.68 1.89
CA ALA A 91 14.25 -7.59 0.56
C ALA A 91 15.30 -7.83 -0.55
N GLY A 92 16.46 -7.18 -0.48
CA GLY A 92 17.56 -7.41 -1.42
C GLY A 92 18.01 -8.87 -1.45
N LEU A 93 18.24 -9.47 -0.29
CA LEU A 93 18.62 -10.88 -0.18
C LEU A 93 17.57 -11.82 -0.79
N LEU A 94 16.28 -11.62 -0.49
CA LEU A 94 15.22 -12.45 -1.09
C LEU A 94 15.20 -12.32 -2.62
N ILE A 95 15.42 -11.11 -3.14
CA ILE A 95 15.48 -10.85 -4.59
C ILE A 95 16.70 -11.50 -5.23
N GLU A 96 17.87 -11.48 -4.59
CA GLU A 96 19.06 -12.23 -5.03
C GLU A 96 18.77 -13.73 -5.17
N TYR A 97 17.97 -14.29 -4.27
CA TYR A 97 17.48 -15.66 -4.34
C TYR A 97 16.23 -15.84 -5.25
N LYS A 98 15.98 -14.88 -6.15
CA LYS A 98 14.94 -14.93 -7.18
C LYS A 98 13.51 -14.87 -6.62
N ALA A 99 13.31 -14.11 -5.54
CA ALA A 99 11.96 -13.73 -5.15
C ALA A 99 11.28 -12.95 -6.28
N ASN A 100 10.04 -13.33 -6.60
CA ASN A 100 9.26 -12.59 -7.57
C ASN A 100 8.71 -11.31 -6.91
N VAL A 101 9.20 -10.16 -7.37
CA VAL A 101 8.87 -8.82 -6.83
C VAL A 101 7.42 -8.39 -7.10
N ASN A 102 6.74 -9.06 -8.04
CA ASN A 102 5.40 -8.70 -8.52
C ASN A 102 4.31 -9.69 -8.07
N LEU A 103 4.63 -10.66 -7.20
CA LEU A 103 3.60 -11.55 -6.67
C LEU A 103 2.55 -10.76 -5.91
N LYS A 104 1.30 -11.17 -6.09
CA LYS A 104 0.13 -10.63 -5.40
C LYS A 104 -0.25 -11.54 -4.23
N ASP A 105 -0.60 -10.97 -3.11
CA ASP A 105 -1.27 -11.69 -2.02
C ASP A 105 -2.77 -11.88 -2.30
N SER A 106 -3.52 -12.45 -1.36
CA SER A 106 -4.97 -12.71 -1.50
C SER A 106 -5.83 -11.44 -1.65
N LYS A 107 -5.26 -10.26 -1.36
CA LYS A 107 -5.89 -8.94 -1.57
C LYS A 107 -5.34 -8.22 -2.80
N GLU A 108 -4.66 -8.95 -3.69
CA GLU A 108 -3.97 -8.42 -4.86
C GLU A 108 -2.83 -7.42 -4.53
N ILE A 109 -2.41 -7.33 -3.26
CA ILE A 109 -1.32 -6.45 -2.81
C ILE A 109 0.02 -7.04 -3.26
N THR A 110 0.90 -6.23 -3.86
CA THR A 110 2.30 -6.61 -4.14
C THR A 110 3.23 -6.10 -3.04
N PRO A 111 4.48 -6.59 -2.98
CA PRO A 111 5.50 -6.01 -2.09
C PRO A 111 5.66 -4.50 -2.23
N LEU A 112 5.53 -3.96 -3.47
CA LEU A 112 5.62 -2.52 -3.74
C LEU A 112 4.48 -1.74 -3.07
N HIS A 113 3.24 -2.23 -3.11
CA HIS A 113 2.11 -1.61 -2.39
C HIS A 113 2.38 -1.59 -0.87
N SER A 114 2.90 -2.69 -0.33
CA SER A 114 3.21 -2.81 1.10
C SER A 114 4.29 -1.83 1.53
N ALA A 115 5.38 -1.72 0.75
CA ALA A 115 6.46 -0.77 1.01
C ALA A 115 5.99 0.68 0.88
N ALA A 116 5.16 0.97 -0.13
CA ALA A 116 4.60 2.29 -0.39
C ALA A 116 3.70 2.75 0.76
N ALA A 117 2.77 1.90 1.21
CA ALA A 117 1.93 2.19 2.36
C ALA A 117 2.73 2.41 3.66
N GLY A 118 3.80 1.62 3.86
CA GLY A 118 4.72 1.77 4.98
C GLY A 118 5.54 3.06 4.95
N GLY A 119 5.75 3.64 3.77
CA GLY A 119 6.65 4.80 3.59
C GLY A 119 8.13 4.40 3.53
N HIS A 120 8.43 3.15 3.19
CA HIS A 120 9.76 2.57 3.23
C HIS A 120 10.55 2.83 1.93
N ALA A 121 11.02 4.06 1.75
CA ALA A 121 11.69 4.51 0.53
C ALA A 121 12.85 3.59 0.08
N ASN A 122 13.67 3.12 1.01
CA ASN A 122 14.78 2.21 0.68
C ASN A 122 14.30 0.86 0.11
N VAL A 123 13.17 0.34 0.60
CA VAL A 123 12.59 -0.90 0.04
C VAL A 123 11.94 -0.63 -1.32
N VAL A 124 11.25 0.51 -1.46
CA VAL A 124 10.67 0.94 -2.75
C VAL A 124 11.76 1.04 -3.81
N SER A 125 12.93 1.65 -3.49
CA SER A 125 14.09 1.72 -4.41
C SER A 125 14.52 0.32 -4.83
N VAL A 126 14.82 -0.55 -3.86
CA VAL A 126 15.25 -1.94 -4.14
C VAL A 126 14.25 -2.68 -5.01
N LEU A 127 12.96 -2.54 -4.75
CA LEU A 127 11.91 -3.19 -5.55
C LEU A 127 11.86 -2.67 -6.98
N LEU A 128 11.88 -1.34 -7.18
CA LEU A 128 11.81 -0.71 -8.50
C LEU A 128 13.05 -1.03 -9.34
N GLU A 129 14.26 -0.98 -8.75
CA GLU A 129 15.52 -1.34 -9.38
C GLU A 129 15.54 -2.81 -9.85
N ASN A 130 14.73 -3.68 -9.22
CA ASN A 130 14.61 -5.08 -9.58
C ASN A 130 13.29 -5.41 -10.32
N GLY A 131 12.69 -4.44 -10.99
CA GLY A 131 11.58 -4.65 -11.90
C GLY A 131 10.20 -4.77 -11.25
N ALA A 132 10.01 -4.19 -10.07
CA ALA A 132 8.66 -4.05 -9.53
C ALA A 132 7.82 -3.15 -10.43
N ASP A 133 6.70 -3.65 -10.89
CA ASP A 133 5.78 -2.93 -11.78
C ASP A 133 4.81 -2.07 -10.97
N TRP A 134 5.01 -0.76 -11.03
CA TRP A 134 4.17 0.23 -10.36
C TRP A 134 2.76 0.34 -10.97
N LYS A 135 2.50 -0.23 -12.16
CA LYS A 135 1.19 -0.27 -12.82
C LYS A 135 0.27 -1.33 -12.23
N ILE A 136 0.82 -2.32 -11.55
CA ILE A 136 0.00 -3.35 -10.92
C ILE A 136 -0.95 -2.70 -9.91
N THR A 137 -2.21 -3.07 -10.00
CA THR A 137 -3.28 -2.57 -9.12
C THR A 137 -3.67 -3.59 -8.06
N CYS A 138 -4.18 -3.11 -6.92
CA CYS A 138 -4.64 -3.94 -5.82
C CYS A 138 -6.06 -3.61 -5.37
N GLY A 139 -6.69 -4.59 -4.73
CA GLY A 139 -8.00 -4.46 -4.11
C GLY A 139 -9.14 -4.19 -5.09
N GLU A 140 -10.33 -3.99 -4.54
CA GLU A 140 -11.55 -3.73 -5.32
C GLU A 140 -11.49 -2.41 -6.08
N ARG A 141 -10.82 -1.41 -5.50
CA ARG A 141 -10.64 -0.10 -6.14
C ARG A 141 -9.62 -0.09 -7.26
N LYS A 142 -8.87 -1.18 -7.47
CA LYS A 142 -7.81 -1.26 -8.50
C LYS A 142 -6.79 -0.12 -8.40
N GLU A 143 -6.34 0.14 -7.17
CA GLU A 143 -5.38 1.21 -6.87
C GLU A 143 -3.93 0.76 -7.16
N PRO A 144 -3.13 1.51 -7.96
CA PRO A 144 -1.69 1.33 -8.04
C PRO A 144 -0.96 1.71 -6.74
N ALA A 145 0.31 1.33 -6.60
CA ALA A 145 1.12 1.60 -5.41
C ALA A 145 1.19 3.09 -5.01
N LEU A 146 1.05 4.00 -5.97
CA LEU A 146 1.00 5.45 -5.73
C LEU A 146 -0.15 5.84 -4.79
N PHE A 147 -1.34 5.25 -4.96
CA PHE A 147 -2.47 5.48 -4.05
C PHE A 147 -2.16 5.03 -2.63
N ALA A 148 -1.48 3.89 -2.47
CA ALA A 148 -1.10 3.42 -1.15
C ALA A 148 -0.19 4.42 -0.42
N ALA A 149 0.76 5.04 -1.14
CA ALA A 149 1.63 6.08 -0.61
C ALA A 149 0.86 7.37 -0.27
N VAL A 150 -0.01 7.84 -1.17
CA VAL A 150 -0.86 9.04 -0.95
C VAL A 150 -1.80 8.81 0.22
N ASN A 151 -2.51 7.68 0.23
CA ASN A 151 -3.47 7.32 1.28
C ASN A 151 -2.86 7.24 2.67
N LYS A 152 -1.55 7.01 2.78
CA LYS A 152 -0.78 6.96 4.03
C LYS A 152 0.12 8.18 4.25
N ASN A 153 -0.04 9.23 3.44
CA ASN A 153 0.72 10.48 3.49
C ASN A 153 2.25 10.26 3.45
N ARG A 154 2.73 9.42 2.50
CA ARG A 154 4.15 9.06 2.36
C ARG A 154 4.83 9.89 1.28
N ALA A 155 5.04 11.17 1.53
CA ALA A 155 5.52 12.15 0.54
C ALA A 155 6.82 11.72 -0.18
N ASN A 156 7.80 11.16 0.53
CA ASN A 156 9.06 10.71 -0.08
C ASN A 156 8.84 9.55 -1.06
N VAL A 157 7.94 8.61 -0.72
CA VAL A 157 7.61 7.49 -1.61
C VAL A 157 6.81 7.97 -2.81
N VAL A 158 5.88 8.92 -2.64
CA VAL A 158 5.15 9.56 -3.74
C VAL A 158 6.13 10.19 -4.74
N LYS A 159 7.10 10.99 -4.25
CA LYS A 159 8.14 11.58 -5.09
C LYS A 159 8.92 10.51 -5.86
N MET A 160 9.33 9.44 -5.16
CA MET A 160 10.10 8.35 -5.75
C MET A 160 9.30 7.59 -6.82
N LEU A 161 8.07 7.21 -6.55
CA LEU A 161 7.22 6.51 -7.52
C LEU A 161 7.01 7.34 -8.80
N ILE A 162 6.68 8.64 -8.65
CA ILE A 162 6.50 9.54 -9.81
C ILE A 162 7.81 9.72 -10.58
N SER A 163 8.96 9.86 -9.89
CA SER A 163 10.28 9.96 -10.56
C SER A 163 10.66 8.68 -11.31
N ASN A 164 10.08 7.53 -10.95
CA ASN A 164 10.24 6.24 -11.65
C ASN A 164 9.11 5.97 -12.66
N GLY A 165 8.37 7.00 -13.06
CA GLY A 165 7.38 6.93 -14.14
C GLY A 165 5.96 6.57 -13.71
N ALA A 166 5.66 6.48 -12.41
CA ALA A 166 4.28 6.29 -11.98
C ALA A 166 3.41 7.48 -12.41
N ASP A 167 2.27 7.17 -13.02
CA ASP A 167 1.34 8.19 -13.51
C ASP A 167 0.68 8.92 -12.34
N VAL A 168 0.99 10.22 -12.20
CA VAL A 168 0.42 11.09 -11.17
C VAL A 168 -1.10 11.24 -11.31
N ASN A 169 -1.63 11.00 -12.52
CA ASN A 169 -3.04 11.07 -12.87
C ASN A 169 -3.68 9.68 -13.04
N ALA A 170 -3.03 8.62 -12.54
CA ALA A 170 -3.60 7.29 -12.56
C ALA A 170 -5.00 7.29 -11.96
N LYS A 171 -5.91 6.49 -12.54
CA LYS A 171 -7.30 6.38 -12.06
C LYS A 171 -7.51 5.05 -11.38
N ASP A 172 -8.25 5.07 -10.29
CA ASP A 172 -8.80 3.86 -9.68
C ASP A 172 -10.08 3.40 -10.41
N ALA A 173 -10.72 2.35 -9.90
CA ALA A 173 -11.95 1.80 -10.49
C ALA A 173 -13.14 2.78 -10.46
N PHE A 174 -13.09 3.83 -9.65
CA PHE A 174 -14.11 4.87 -9.58
C PHE A 174 -13.72 6.14 -10.35
N ALA A 175 -12.67 6.05 -11.18
CA ALA A 175 -12.08 7.17 -11.91
C ALA A 175 -11.50 8.29 -11.00
N GLU A 176 -11.31 8.03 -9.71
CA GLU A 176 -10.61 8.94 -8.79
C GLU A 176 -9.11 8.91 -9.01
N THR A 177 -8.45 10.06 -8.85
CA THR A 177 -7.00 10.23 -8.98
C THR A 177 -6.33 10.26 -7.60
N PRO A 178 -4.98 10.13 -7.53
CA PRO A 178 -4.24 10.37 -6.29
C PRO A 178 -4.52 11.76 -5.67
N LEU A 179 -4.71 12.79 -6.51
CA LEU A 179 -5.08 14.13 -6.05
C LEU A 179 -6.47 14.14 -5.40
N ASP A 180 -7.46 13.50 -6.01
CA ASP A 180 -8.80 13.35 -5.43
C ASP A 180 -8.74 12.68 -4.06
N SER A 181 -7.93 11.63 -3.95
CA SER A 181 -7.73 10.92 -2.69
C SER A 181 -7.07 11.80 -1.62
N ALA A 182 -6.06 12.60 -1.98
CA ALA A 182 -5.41 13.55 -1.07
C ALA A 182 -6.39 14.63 -0.60
N VAL A 183 -7.21 15.17 -1.50
CA VAL A 183 -8.27 16.15 -1.17
C VAL A 183 -9.29 15.53 -0.24
N SER A 184 -9.81 14.35 -0.55
CA SER A 184 -10.81 13.66 0.29
C SER A 184 -10.30 13.37 1.69
N LYS A 185 -9.00 13.07 1.85
CA LYS A 185 -8.36 12.84 3.14
C LYS A 185 -7.95 14.12 3.90
N GLY A 186 -7.99 15.28 3.26
CA GLY A 186 -7.58 16.53 3.86
C GLY A 186 -6.07 16.60 4.12
N LEU A 187 -5.26 16.31 3.09
CA LEU A 187 -3.80 16.30 3.14
C LEU A 187 -3.21 17.45 2.32
N PRO A 188 -3.16 18.70 2.85
CA PRO A 188 -2.81 19.87 2.08
C PRO A 188 -1.40 19.79 1.47
N GLU A 189 -0.39 19.34 2.22
CA GLU A 189 0.98 19.22 1.71
C GLU A 189 1.09 18.16 0.60
N MET A 190 0.25 17.09 0.67
CA MET A 190 0.18 16.08 -0.38
C MET A 190 -0.51 16.61 -1.63
N VAL A 191 -1.55 17.42 -1.47
CA VAL A 191 -2.22 18.13 -2.59
C VAL A 191 -1.22 19.04 -3.29
N ALA A 192 -0.47 19.86 -2.54
CA ALA A 192 0.57 20.73 -3.09
C ALA A 192 1.66 19.93 -3.82
N LEU A 193 2.12 18.83 -3.22
CA LEU A 193 3.11 17.93 -3.83
C LEU A 193 2.60 17.37 -5.15
N LEU A 194 1.40 16.79 -5.18
CA LEU A 194 0.84 16.18 -6.39
C LEU A 194 0.62 17.21 -7.49
N ALA A 195 0.10 18.39 -7.15
CA ALA A 195 -0.06 19.51 -8.09
C ALA A 195 1.29 19.94 -8.69
N SER A 196 2.35 20.08 -7.85
CA SER A 196 3.71 20.39 -8.32
C SER A 196 4.32 19.31 -9.22
N LYS A 197 3.79 18.07 -9.17
CA LYS A 197 4.19 16.94 -10.02
C LYS A 197 3.30 16.75 -11.24
N GLY A 198 2.43 17.70 -11.56
CA GLY A 198 1.58 17.70 -12.75
C GLY A 198 0.25 16.97 -12.58
N ALA A 199 -0.22 16.81 -11.36
CA ALA A 199 -1.59 16.30 -11.15
C ALA A 199 -2.62 17.28 -11.73
N SER A 200 -3.66 16.75 -12.36
CA SER A 200 -4.76 17.54 -12.95
C SER A 200 -5.63 18.15 -11.85
N VAL A 201 -5.41 19.43 -11.56
CA VAL A 201 -6.11 20.18 -10.50
C VAL A 201 -7.59 20.42 -10.79
N ASN A 202 -7.99 20.29 -12.04
CA ASN A 202 -9.39 20.45 -12.47
C ASN A 202 -10.17 19.12 -12.53
N GLY A 203 -9.49 18.00 -12.21
CA GLY A 203 -10.09 16.67 -12.33
C GLY A 203 -10.22 16.22 -13.79
N ASN A 204 -10.99 15.14 -14.00
CA ASN A 204 -11.07 14.46 -15.30
C ASN A 204 -12.54 14.28 -15.77
N GLY A 205 -13.38 15.30 -15.59
CA GLY A 205 -14.76 15.31 -16.09
C GLY A 205 -15.85 14.85 -15.11
N GLY A 206 -15.47 14.59 -13.86
CA GLY A 206 -16.43 14.39 -12.75
C GLY A 206 -16.42 15.56 -11.77
N THR A 207 -16.72 15.29 -10.52
CA THR A 207 -16.59 16.28 -9.43
C THR A 207 -15.12 16.69 -9.29
N SER A 208 -14.83 17.99 -9.50
CA SER A 208 -13.45 18.47 -9.43
C SER A 208 -12.91 18.45 -7.99
N PRO A 209 -11.56 18.40 -7.82
CA PRO A 209 -10.92 18.56 -6.52
C PRO A 209 -11.38 19.82 -5.75
N LEU A 210 -11.61 20.93 -6.48
CA LEU A 210 -12.06 22.18 -5.87
C LEU A 210 -13.51 22.10 -5.33
N HIS A 211 -14.41 21.39 -6.03
CA HIS A 211 -15.75 21.10 -5.51
C HIS A 211 -15.68 20.29 -4.21
N LYS A 212 -14.89 19.21 -4.20
CA LYS A 212 -14.72 18.36 -3.01
C LYS A 212 -14.16 19.14 -1.82
N ALA A 213 -13.15 19.98 -2.06
CA ALA A 213 -12.55 20.82 -1.02
C ALA A 213 -13.55 21.87 -0.50
N ALA A 214 -14.31 22.51 -1.40
CA ALA A 214 -15.32 23.50 -1.06
C ALA A 214 -16.47 22.91 -0.25
N SER A 215 -16.97 21.72 -0.62
CA SER A 215 -18.08 21.07 0.08
C SER A 215 -17.71 20.54 1.45
N THR A 216 -16.43 20.26 1.71
CA THR A 216 -15.94 19.64 2.95
C THR A 216 -15.22 20.60 3.88
N GLY A 217 -15.27 21.91 3.60
CA GLY A 217 -14.71 22.93 4.47
C GLY A 217 -13.18 22.97 4.54
N LYS A 218 -12.48 22.46 3.51
CA LYS A 218 -11.00 22.33 3.52
C LYS A 218 -10.35 23.59 2.95
N LYS A 219 -10.38 24.66 3.74
CA LYS A 219 -9.89 25.99 3.35
C LYS A 219 -8.49 25.98 2.74
N GLU A 220 -7.52 25.40 3.43
CA GLU A 220 -6.13 25.37 2.98
C GLU A 220 -5.97 24.64 1.63
N ILE A 221 -6.73 23.55 1.41
CA ILE A 221 -6.73 22.83 0.14
C ILE A 221 -7.36 23.69 -0.96
N VAL A 222 -8.44 24.46 -0.69
CA VAL A 222 -9.00 25.41 -1.64
C VAL A 222 -7.94 26.42 -2.07
N GLU A 223 -7.21 27.02 -1.11
CA GLU A 223 -6.15 27.99 -1.39
C GLU A 223 -5.03 27.37 -2.24
N ILE A 224 -4.59 26.14 -1.91
CA ILE A 224 -3.56 25.42 -2.68
C ILE A 224 -4.03 25.12 -4.10
N LEU A 225 -5.27 24.66 -4.29
CA LEU A 225 -5.81 24.35 -5.61
C LEU A 225 -5.90 25.62 -6.47
N LEU A 226 -6.37 26.74 -5.92
CA LEU A 226 -6.41 28.04 -6.62
C LEU A 226 -5.00 28.54 -6.97
N ALA A 227 -4.03 28.42 -6.06
CA ALA A 227 -2.63 28.79 -6.31
C ALA A 227 -1.97 27.92 -7.41
N ASN A 228 -2.53 26.72 -7.68
CA ASN A 228 -2.12 25.85 -8.77
C ASN A 228 -3.03 25.92 -9.99
N ASN A 229 -3.72 27.05 -10.21
CA ASN A 229 -4.55 27.36 -11.36
C ASN A 229 -5.79 26.46 -11.52
N ALA A 230 -6.39 26.00 -10.41
CA ALA A 230 -7.69 25.36 -10.50
C ALA A 230 -8.72 26.36 -11.06
N ASN A 231 -9.53 25.91 -12.02
CA ASN A 231 -10.60 26.72 -12.56
C ASN A 231 -11.66 26.96 -11.47
N ILE A 232 -11.74 28.20 -10.99
CA ILE A 232 -12.60 28.58 -9.87
C ILE A 232 -14.09 28.47 -10.21
N ASN A 233 -14.42 28.62 -11.50
CA ASN A 233 -15.78 28.59 -12.05
C ASN A 233 -16.03 27.26 -12.82
N ILE A 234 -15.26 26.21 -12.55
CA ILE A 234 -15.55 24.92 -13.15
C ILE A 234 -16.95 24.47 -12.74
N SER A 235 -17.77 24.09 -13.73
CA SER A 235 -19.09 23.55 -13.47
C SER A 235 -19.13 22.02 -13.71
N ILE A 236 -19.98 21.35 -12.96
CA ILE A 236 -20.31 19.93 -13.14
C ILE A 236 -21.70 19.78 -13.77
N ALA A 237 -22.14 18.53 -13.97
CA ALA A 237 -23.52 18.28 -14.40
C ALA A 237 -24.50 19.05 -13.49
N PHE A 238 -25.48 19.71 -14.09
CA PHE A 238 -26.45 20.65 -13.47
C PHE A 238 -25.93 22.06 -13.19
N GLY A 239 -24.74 22.45 -13.66
CA GLY A 239 -24.24 23.82 -13.60
C GLY A 239 -23.62 24.22 -12.25
N ASP A 240 -23.66 23.38 -11.22
CA ASP A 240 -23.10 23.71 -9.91
C ASP A 240 -21.59 24.01 -10.00
N THR A 241 -21.16 25.09 -9.32
CA THR A 241 -19.76 25.50 -9.17
C THR A 241 -19.22 25.19 -7.77
N PRO A 242 -17.91 25.30 -7.53
CA PRO A 242 -17.35 25.17 -6.17
C PRO A 242 -17.97 26.17 -5.17
N LEU A 243 -18.35 27.37 -5.65
CA LEU A 243 -19.04 28.38 -4.81
C LEU A 243 -20.42 27.91 -4.38
N ASP A 244 -21.21 27.31 -5.27
CA ASP A 244 -22.51 26.73 -4.93
C ASP A 244 -22.39 25.66 -3.85
N TRP A 245 -21.36 24.81 -3.95
CA TRP A 245 -21.12 23.76 -2.96
C TRP A 245 -20.68 24.32 -1.60
N ALA A 246 -19.86 25.39 -1.60
CA ALA A 246 -19.48 26.08 -0.36
C ALA A 246 -20.71 26.74 0.31
N ILE A 247 -21.58 27.39 -0.46
CA ILE A 247 -22.82 28.03 0.04
C ILE A 247 -23.76 26.96 0.63
N ARG A 248 -24.01 25.87 -0.12
CA ARG A 248 -24.92 24.80 0.29
C ARG A 248 -24.46 24.13 1.60
N ASN A 249 -23.15 24.10 1.85
CA ASN A 249 -22.56 23.51 3.07
C ASN A 249 -22.21 24.55 4.15
N ASN A 250 -22.56 25.82 3.98
CA ASN A 250 -22.34 26.94 4.92
C ASN A 250 -20.86 27.14 5.31
N HIS A 251 -19.93 26.97 4.36
CA HIS A 251 -18.49 27.18 4.60
C HIS A 251 -18.11 28.64 4.32
N GLU A 252 -18.44 29.55 5.26
CA GLU A 252 -18.30 31.01 5.11
C GLU A 252 -16.90 31.46 4.70
N ASP A 253 -15.85 30.89 5.29
CA ASP A 253 -14.46 31.22 4.95
C ASP A 253 -14.15 30.89 3.49
N ILE A 254 -14.64 29.76 2.99
CA ILE A 254 -14.44 29.32 1.61
C ILE A 254 -15.26 30.15 0.66
N ILE A 255 -16.52 30.50 1.00
CA ILE A 255 -17.36 31.38 0.25
C ILE A 255 -16.65 32.74 0.03
N LYS A 256 -16.07 33.29 1.12
CA LYS A 256 -15.31 34.54 1.05
C LYS A 256 -14.09 34.43 0.12
N ILE A 257 -13.29 33.35 0.27
CA ILE A 257 -12.12 33.13 -0.57
C ILE A 257 -12.52 33.00 -2.04
N LEU A 258 -13.50 32.15 -2.34
CA LEU A 258 -13.95 31.95 -3.73
C LEU A 258 -14.45 33.26 -4.33
N LYS A 259 -15.32 34.06 -3.64
CA LYS A 259 -15.81 35.35 -4.13
C LYS A 259 -14.68 36.35 -4.34
N GLN A 260 -13.72 36.42 -3.43
CA GLN A 260 -12.55 37.34 -3.56
C GLN A 260 -11.67 37.01 -4.76
N ASN A 261 -11.64 35.74 -5.19
CA ASN A 261 -10.88 35.30 -6.36
C ASN A 261 -11.72 35.18 -7.64
N GLY A 262 -12.93 35.80 -7.69
CA GLY A 262 -13.75 35.81 -8.89
C GLY A 262 -14.66 34.61 -9.10
N GLY A 263 -14.86 33.79 -8.03
CA GLY A 263 -15.81 32.68 -8.06
C GLY A 263 -17.24 33.16 -8.20
N LYS A 264 -17.99 32.54 -9.10
CA LYS A 264 -19.40 32.77 -9.39
C LYS A 264 -20.22 31.52 -9.09
N THR A 265 -21.49 31.71 -8.78
CA THR A 265 -22.47 30.61 -8.76
C THR A 265 -22.82 30.17 -10.18
N GLY A 266 -23.38 28.97 -10.33
CA GLY A 266 -23.88 28.51 -11.62
C GLY A 266 -24.91 29.46 -12.21
N GLU A 267 -25.85 29.99 -11.38
CA GLU A 267 -26.85 30.95 -11.79
C GLU A 267 -26.23 32.28 -12.31
N GLU A 268 -25.14 32.74 -11.66
CA GLU A 268 -24.42 33.95 -12.10
C GLU A 268 -23.67 33.73 -13.41
N LEU A 269 -23.18 32.52 -13.67
CA LEU A 269 -22.50 32.14 -14.92
C LEU A 269 -23.51 32.08 -16.07
N ASP A 270 -24.68 31.48 -15.84
CA ASP A 270 -25.75 31.39 -16.86
C ASP A 270 -26.27 32.76 -17.30
N LYS A 271 -26.37 33.72 -16.37
CA LYS A 271 -26.78 35.11 -16.69
C LYS A 271 -25.69 35.91 -17.43
N SER A 272 -24.45 35.42 -17.44
CA SER A 272 -23.31 36.12 -18.07
C SER A 272 -23.05 35.67 -19.51
N ASN A 273 -23.71 34.58 -19.96
CA ASN A 273 -23.68 34.03 -21.32
C ASN A 273 -24.93 34.44 -22.08
#